data_7505aa97fab25ddac54285b7d8358f81
#
_entry.id   7505aa97fab25ddac54285b7d8358f81
#
_cell.length_a   1.000
_cell.length_b   1.000
_cell.length_c   1.000
_cell.angle_alpha   90.00
_cell.angle_beta   90.00
_cell.angle_gamma   90.00
#
_symmetry.space_group_name_H-M   'P 1'
#
loop_
_entity.id
_entity.type
_entity.pdbx_description
1 polymer ?
#
loop_
_entity_poly.entity_id
_entity_poly.type
_entity_poly.pdbx_seq_one_letter_code
_entity_poly.pdbx_strand_id
1 'polypeptide(L)'
;GEGLIQVSKMIEAYSQNNEIYIITKNATYVFTDENPKGSLYTDSTLVKKIKDYKDEKYDSMDGNKIAENIIKNDENVMTKYKHTFEKDENENYYWVSTEPVK
;
A
#
# COMPACT_ATOMS: atom_id res chain seq x y z
N GLY A 1 7.66 -6.38 20.17
CA GLY A 1 8.41 -6.30 18.92
C GLY A 1 8.07 -5.08 18.10
N GLU A 2 8.84 -4.87 17.09
CA GLU A 2 8.66 -3.76 16.18
C GLU A 2 8.60 -4.28 14.75
N GLY A 3 7.80 -3.65 13.91
CA GLY A 3 7.68 -4.06 12.52
C GLY A 3 7.02 -3.03 11.65
N LEU A 4 7.28 -3.18 10.36
CA LEU A 4 6.71 -2.34 9.32
C LEU A 4 6.14 -3.25 8.25
N ILE A 5 4.90 -3.01 7.85
CA ILE A 5 4.20 -3.81 6.86
C ILE A 5 3.70 -2.90 5.75
N GLN A 6 4.13 -3.19 4.53
CA GLN A 6 3.60 -2.50 3.35
C GLN A 6 2.28 -3.16 2.97
N VAL A 7 1.22 -2.36 2.92
CA VAL A 7 -0.12 -2.82 2.55
C VAL A 7 -0.42 -2.31 1.16
N SER A 8 -0.74 -3.22 0.24
CA SER A 8 -0.99 -2.85 -1.15
C SER A 8 -2.13 -3.68 -1.72
N LYS A 9 -2.97 -3.03 -2.52
CA LYS A 9 -4.05 -3.68 -3.24
C LYS A 9 -4.09 -3.17 -4.67
N MET A 10 -4.06 -4.07 -5.65
CA MET A 10 -4.29 -3.70 -7.03
C MET A 10 -5.78 -3.47 -7.24
N ILE A 11 -6.13 -2.32 -7.81
CA ILE A 11 -7.52 -1.94 -8.04
C ILE A 11 -7.89 -2.14 -9.50
N GLU A 12 -6.98 -1.78 -10.40
CA GLU A 12 -7.26 -1.72 -11.81
C GLU A 12 -5.97 -1.92 -12.59
N ALA A 13 -6.06 -2.57 -13.73
CA ALA A 13 -4.96 -2.67 -14.69
C ALA A 13 -5.56 -2.54 -16.09
N TYR A 14 -4.96 -1.71 -16.91
CA TYR A 14 -5.42 -1.52 -18.29
C TYR A 14 -4.26 -1.17 -19.20
N SER A 15 -4.45 -1.33 -20.50
CA SER A 15 -3.45 -0.98 -21.51
C SER A 15 -4.00 0.07 -22.46
N GLN A 16 -3.11 0.95 -22.91
CA GLN A 16 -3.45 2.02 -23.84
C GLN A 16 -2.16 2.47 -24.53
N ASN A 17 -2.17 2.54 -25.89
CA ASN A 17 -1.04 3.05 -26.65
C ASN A 17 0.32 2.41 -26.32
N ASN A 18 0.35 1.07 -26.23
CA ASN A 18 1.55 0.29 -25.91
C ASN A 18 2.07 0.52 -24.49
N GLU A 19 1.27 1.12 -23.65
CA GLU A 19 1.58 1.26 -22.22
C GLU A 19 0.63 0.41 -21.39
N ILE A 20 1.13 -0.07 -20.25
CA ILE A 20 0.31 -0.73 -19.24
C ILE A 20 0.27 0.18 -18.03
N TYR A 21 -0.93 0.35 -17.49
CA TYR A 21 -1.16 1.14 -16.29
C TYR A 21 -1.72 0.22 -15.22
N ILE A 22 -1.12 0.28 -14.03
CA ILE A 22 -1.59 -0.46 -12.86
C ILE A 22 -1.90 0.55 -11.77
N ILE A 23 -3.14 0.53 -11.30
CA ILE A 23 -3.57 1.39 -10.21
C ILE A 23 -3.59 0.56 -8.93
N THR A 24 -2.90 1.04 -7.90
CA THR A 24 -2.86 0.38 -6.60
C THR A 24 -3.25 1.35 -5.50
N LYS A 25 -3.76 0.81 -4.41
CA LYS A 25 -3.89 1.55 -3.15
C LYS A 25 -2.84 1.02 -2.19
N ASN A 26 -2.18 1.92 -1.48
CA ASN A 26 -1.03 1.59 -0.65
C ASN A 26 -1.08 2.33 0.68
N ALA A 27 -0.54 1.71 1.70
CA ALA A 27 -0.32 2.31 2.99
C ALA A 27 0.79 1.55 3.71
N THR A 28 1.36 2.16 4.73
CA THR A 28 2.40 1.54 5.54
C THR A 28 1.89 1.44 6.98
N TYR A 29 1.86 0.22 7.51
CA TYR A 29 1.47 -0.05 8.89
C TYR A 29 2.74 -0.26 9.72
N VAL A 30 2.82 0.40 10.87
CA VAL A 30 3.98 0.30 11.77
C VAL A 30 3.50 0.00 13.18
N PHE A 31 4.15 -0.95 13.83
CA PHE A 31 3.93 -1.21 15.25
C PHE A 31 5.26 -1.22 15.99
N THR A 32 5.22 -0.80 17.23
CA THR A 32 6.40 -0.74 18.12
C THR A 32 6.04 -1.29 19.48
N ASP A 33 7.04 -1.49 20.33
CA ASP A 33 6.81 -1.93 21.71
C ASP A 33 5.97 -0.93 22.50
N GLU A 34 6.10 0.36 22.18
CA GLU A 34 5.35 1.43 22.83
C GLU A 34 3.96 1.60 22.23
N ASN A 35 3.78 1.15 20.98
CA ASN A 35 2.50 1.23 20.26
C ASN A 35 2.23 -0.12 19.58
N PRO A 36 1.91 -1.15 20.34
CA PRO A 36 1.77 -2.50 19.79
C PRO A 36 0.57 -2.67 18.86
N LYS A 37 -0.45 -1.83 18.99
CA LYS A 37 -1.61 -1.87 18.10
C LYS A 37 -1.35 -1.22 16.75
N GLY A 38 -0.32 -0.39 16.70
CA GLY A 38 0.18 0.18 15.46
C GLY A 38 -0.57 1.37 14.91
N SER A 39 0.01 1.93 13.87
CA SER A 39 -0.51 3.10 13.16
C SER A 39 -0.33 2.93 11.67
N LEU A 40 -1.20 3.57 10.91
CA LEU A 40 -1.15 3.55 9.45
C LEU A 40 -0.64 4.89 8.93
N TYR A 41 0.31 4.82 8.00
CA TYR A 41 0.92 5.98 7.35
C TYR A 41 0.70 5.93 5.85
N THR A 42 0.82 7.08 5.19
CA THR A 42 0.63 7.15 3.73
C THR A 42 1.71 6.40 2.97
N ASP A 43 2.94 6.39 3.48
CA ASP A 43 4.07 5.70 2.85
C ASP A 43 5.16 5.35 3.87
N SER A 44 6.22 4.72 3.40
CA SER A 44 7.30 4.21 4.25
C SER A 44 8.21 5.30 4.84
N THR A 45 8.04 6.56 4.45
CA THR A 45 8.77 7.66 5.07
C THR A 45 8.26 7.96 6.47
N LEU A 46 7.03 7.51 6.79
CA LEU A 46 6.37 7.71 8.07
C LEU A 46 6.18 9.17 8.45
N VAL A 47 6.06 10.04 7.45
CA VAL A 47 5.90 11.48 7.69
C VAL A 47 4.45 11.82 7.97
N LYS A 48 3.52 11.20 7.22
CA LYS A 48 2.09 11.52 7.34
C LYS A 48 1.31 10.33 7.85
N LYS A 49 0.85 10.44 9.09
CA LYS A 49 0.01 9.42 9.72
C LYS A 49 -1.42 9.53 9.23
N ILE A 50 -2.05 8.40 8.92
CA ILE A 50 -3.45 8.32 8.56
C ILE A 50 -4.31 8.11 9.80
N LYS A 51 -3.95 7.11 10.62
CA LYS A 51 -4.73 6.79 11.83
C LYS A 51 -3.92 5.91 12.78
N ASP A 52 -4.34 5.89 14.03
CA ASP A 52 -3.88 4.94 15.05
C ASP A 52 -4.92 3.84 15.20
N TYR A 53 -4.43 2.60 15.43
CA TYR A 53 -5.32 1.48 15.73
C TYR A 53 -5.47 1.31 17.23
N LYS A 54 -6.71 1.07 17.65
CA LYS A 54 -7.06 0.95 19.08
C LYS A 54 -7.63 -0.42 19.43
N ASP A 55 -7.96 -1.21 18.42
CA ASP A 55 -8.53 -2.55 18.62
C ASP A 55 -7.43 -3.50 19.07
N GLU A 56 -7.64 -4.18 20.18
CA GLU A 56 -6.66 -5.10 20.77
C GLU A 56 -6.30 -6.27 19.86
N LYS A 57 -7.15 -6.58 18.88
CA LYS A 57 -6.85 -7.67 17.93
C LYS A 57 -5.54 -7.45 17.18
N TYR A 58 -5.12 -6.20 16.99
CA TYR A 58 -3.88 -5.88 16.28
C TYR A 58 -2.62 -6.31 17.06
N ASP A 59 -2.73 -6.49 18.38
CA ASP A 59 -1.60 -6.94 19.20
C ASP A 59 -1.18 -8.39 18.89
N SER A 60 -2.12 -9.20 18.43
CA SER A 60 -1.91 -10.63 18.27
C SER A 60 -2.00 -11.14 16.84
N MET A 61 -2.26 -10.27 15.88
CA MET A 61 -2.35 -10.64 14.47
C MET A 61 -0.97 -10.78 13.84
N ASP A 62 -0.81 -11.77 12.96
CA ASP A 62 0.37 -11.81 12.11
C ASP A 62 0.26 -10.75 10.99
N GLY A 63 1.39 -10.48 10.30
CA GLY A 63 1.47 -9.45 9.28
C GLY A 63 0.47 -9.61 8.15
N ASN A 64 0.21 -10.83 7.72
CA ASN A 64 -0.74 -11.09 6.64
C ASN A 64 -2.17 -10.75 7.06
N LYS A 65 -2.53 -11.10 8.29
CA LYS A 65 -3.85 -10.81 8.85
C LYS A 65 -4.06 -9.32 9.02
N ILE A 66 -3.04 -8.60 9.48
CA ILE A 66 -3.09 -7.15 9.61
C ILE A 66 -3.35 -6.51 8.25
N ALA A 67 -2.57 -6.90 7.24
CA ALA A 67 -2.74 -6.36 5.88
C ALA A 67 -4.14 -6.62 5.34
N GLU A 68 -4.65 -7.84 5.50
CA GLU A 68 -6.01 -8.19 5.07
C GLU A 68 -7.06 -7.34 5.75
N ASN A 69 -6.92 -7.09 7.06
CA ASN A 69 -7.87 -6.27 7.82
C ASN A 69 -7.85 -4.81 7.38
N ILE A 70 -6.66 -4.28 7.12
CA ILE A 70 -6.52 -2.89 6.66
C ILE A 70 -7.19 -2.73 5.30
N ILE A 71 -6.95 -3.65 4.37
CA ILE A 71 -7.58 -3.63 3.06
C ILE A 71 -9.10 -3.72 3.18
N LYS A 72 -9.58 -4.63 4.04
CA LYS A 72 -11.01 -4.85 4.20
C LYS A 72 -11.72 -3.62 4.81
N ASN A 73 -11.14 -2.99 5.82
CA ASN A 73 -11.81 -1.96 6.60
C ASN A 73 -11.38 -0.53 6.29
N ASP A 74 -10.17 -0.34 5.77
CA ASP A 74 -9.56 0.98 5.62
C ASP A 74 -9.07 1.27 4.20
N GLU A 75 -9.54 0.54 3.21
CA GLU A 75 -9.13 0.76 1.81
C GLU A 75 -9.34 2.20 1.39
N ASN A 76 -10.43 2.82 1.83
CA ASN A 76 -10.81 4.18 1.43
C ASN A 76 -9.84 5.27 1.92
N VAL A 77 -9.01 4.99 2.92
CA VAL A 77 -8.02 5.97 3.41
C VAL A 77 -6.61 5.69 2.90
N MET A 78 -6.43 4.61 2.16
CA MET A 78 -5.13 4.28 1.55
C MET A 78 -4.84 5.19 0.36
N THR A 79 -3.55 5.44 0.11
CA THR A 79 -3.10 6.31 -0.97
C THR A 79 -3.12 5.57 -2.30
N LYS A 80 -3.70 6.20 -3.32
CA LYS A 80 -3.80 5.62 -4.66
C LYS A 80 -2.61 6.06 -5.52
N TYR A 81 -1.99 5.09 -6.19
CA TYR A 81 -0.89 5.34 -7.13
C TYR A 81 -1.17 4.73 -8.48
N LYS A 82 -0.65 5.39 -9.52
CA LYS A 82 -0.67 4.91 -10.88
C LYS A 82 0.76 4.54 -11.28
N HIS A 83 0.97 3.29 -11.65
CA HIS A 83 2.24 2.79 -12.14
C HIS A 83 2.16 2.63 -13.65
N THR A 84 3.11 3.21 -14.36
CA THR A 84 3.15 3.18 -15.82
C THR A 84 4.30 2.31 -16.28
N PHE A 85 4.01 1.41 -17.21
CA PHE A 85 4.99 0.53 -17.86
C PHE A 85 4.92 0.73 -19.37
N GLU A 86 6.08 0.72 -20.02
CA GLU A 86 6.17 0.80 -21.46
C GLU A 86 6.78 -0.47 -22.03
N LYS A 87 6.51 -0.72 -23.30
CA LYS A 87 6.98 -1.91 -24.00
C LYS A 87 8.23 -1.56 -24.79
N ASP A 88 9.28 -2.37 -24.68
CA ASP A 88 10.50 -2.19 -25.44
C ASP A 88 10.44 -2.90 -26.81
N GLU A 89 11.52 -2.85 -27.56
CA GLU A 89 11.62 -3.45 -28.90
C GLU A 89 11.46 -4.97 -28.88
N ASN A 90 11.78 -5.62 -27.77
CA ASN A 90 11.67 -7.07 -27.60
C ASN A 90 10.33 -7.49 -26.99
N GLU A 91 9.38 -6.57 -26.92
CA GLU A 91 8.05 -6.80 -26.35
C GLU A 91 8.05 -7.09 -24.85
N ASN A 92 9.11 -6.67 -24.15
CA ASN A 92 9.17 -6.74 -22.68
C ASN A 92 8.71 -5.40 -22.09
N TYR A 93 7.97 -5.46 -21.01
CA TYR A 93 7.52 -4.25 -20.32
C TYR A 93 8.56 -3.86 -19.27
N TYR A 94 8.74 -2.55 -19.12
CA TYR A 94 9.58 -1.99 -18.07
C TYR A 94 8.87 -0.82 -17.40
N TRP A 95 9.18 -0.63 -16.13
CA TRP A 95 8.58 0.43 -15.32
C TRP A 95 9.12 1.80 -15.76
N VAL A 96 8.22 2.77 -15.90
CA VAL A 96 8.56 4.13 -16.30
C VAL A 96 8.35 5.11 -15.14
N SER A 97 7.19 5.05 -14.49
CA SER A 97 6.86 6.00 -13.45
C SER A 97 5.83 5.47 -12.48
N THR A 98 5.80 6.07 -11.30
CA THR A 98 4.77 5.87 -10.29
C THR A 98 4.34 7.25 -9.82
N GLU A 99 3.04 7.54 -9.91
CA GLU A 99 2.49 8.85 -9.59
C GLU A 99 1.29 8.72 -8.67
N PRO A 100 1.14 9.63 -7.69
CA PRO A 100 -0.09 9.66 -6.89
C PRO A 100 -1.28 9.99 -7.79
N VAL A 101 -2.41 9.36 -7.51
CA VAL A 101 -3.67 9.67 -8.17
C VAL A 101 -4.52 10.49 -7.20
N LYS A 102 -4.93 11.63 -7.64
CA LYS A 102 -5.75 12.53 -6.82
C LYS A 102 -7.24 12.24 -6.96
#